data_31729d3b4326a73f069df8b29d5ead2b
#
_entry.id   31729d3b4326a73f069df8b29d5ead2b
#
_cell.length_a   1.000
_cell.length_b   1.000
_cell.length_c   1.000
_cell.angle_alpha   90.00
_cell.angle_beta   90.00
_cell.angle_gamma   90.00
#
_symmetry.space_group_name_H-M   'P 1'
#
loop_
_entity.id
_entity.type
_entity.pdbx_description
1 polymer ?
#
loop_
_entity_poly.entity_id
_entity_poly.type
_entity_poly.pdbx_seq_one_letter_code
_entity_poly.pdbx_strand_id
1 'polypeptide(L)'
;MKILVVCGNGLGSSFIMELNVKKALTELGKVAELTHTDLASAKAEKADIYIGAEDIVNQLPEERGHIVSIVNMMSISEIKLKLKPLL
;
A
#
# COMPACT_ATOMS: atom_id res chain seq x y z
N MET A 1 -9.81 -0.61 9.55
CA MET A 1 -8.39 -0.50 9.15
C MET A 1 -8.27 0.27 7.85
N LYS A 2 -7.34 1.17 7.78
CA LYS A 2 -7.11 2.00 6.59
C LYS A 2 -5.78 1.64 5.94
N ILE A 3 -5.82 1.33 4.66
CA ILE A 3 -4.64 1.04 3.85
C ILE A 3 -4.47 2.16 2.83
N LEU A 4 -3.32 2.80 2.85
CA LEU A 4 -3.01 3.90 1.96
C LEU A 4 -1.98 3.44 0.92
N VAL A 5 -2.39 3.44 -0.34
CA VAL A 5 -1.49 3.12 -1.45
C VAL A 5 -0.75 4.40 -1.85
N VAL A 6 0.56 4.37 -1.74
CA VAL A 6 1.40 5.55 -1.97
C VAL A 6 2.12 5.42 -3.30
N CYS A 7 2.01 6.44 -4.15
CA CYS A 7 2.72 6.47 -5.43
C CYS A 7 3.56 7.73 -5.54
N GLY A 8 4.63 7.65 -6.33
CA GLY A 8 5.53 8.77 -6.51
C GLY A 8 4.99 9.85 -7.44
N ASN A 9 4.53 9.45 -8.60
CA ASN A 9 4.18 10.38 -9.67
C ASN A 9 2.71 10.37 -10.08
N GLY A 10 1.91 9.49 -9.55
CA GLY A 10 0.48 9.45 -9.85
C GLY A 10 0.13 9.08 -11.28
N LEU A 11 1.05 8.49 -12.02
CA LEU A 11 0.85 8.20 -13.45
C LEU A 11 0.42 6.76 -13.70
N GLY A 12 -0.65 6.33 -13.03
CA GLY A 12 -1.25 5.03 -13.31
C GLY A 12 -0.70 3.86 -12.51
N SER A 13 0.54 3.91 -12.04
CA SER A 13 1.10 2.79 -11.27
C SER A 13 0.41 2.61 -9.92
N SER A 14 -0.01 3.71 -9.29
CA SER A 14 -0.77 3.64 -8.04
C SER A 14 -2.13 2.99 -8.23
N PHE A 15 -2.73 3.21 -9.39
CA PHE A 15 -4.02 2.60 -9.72
C PHE A 15 -3.88 1.08 -9.85
N ILE A 16 -2.83 0.62 -10.52
CA ILE A 16 -2.55 -0.80 -10.66
C ILE A 16 -2.27 -1.43 -9.30
N MET A 17 -1.47 -0.77 -8.48
CA MET A 17 -1.17 -1.22 -7.13
C MET A 17 -2.44 -1.33 -6.29
N GLU A 18 -3.31 -0.31 -6.37
CA GLU A 18 -4.57 -0.30 -5.64
C GLU A 18 -5.46 -1.47 -6.05
N LEU A 19 -5.58 -1.73 -7.35
CA LEU A 19 -6.36 -2.87 -7.83
C LEU A 19 -5.81 -4.19 -7.31
N ASN A 20 -4.50 -4.34 -7.32
CA ASN A 20 -3.88 -5.58 -6.88
C ASN A 20 -3.96 -5.75 -5.36
N VAL A 21 -3.87 -4.67 -4.60
CA VAL A 21 -4.08 -4.71 -3.15
C VAL A 21 -5.53 -5.12 -2.86
N LYS A 22 -6.47 -4.57 -3.60
CA LYS A 22 -7.88 -4.92 -3.45
C LYS A 22 -8.10 -6.40 -3.72
N LYS A 23 -7.49 -6.93 -4.78
CA LYS A 23 -7.58 -8.36 -5.09
C LYS A 23 -6.96 -9.22 -3.98
N ALA A 24 -5.83 -8.78 -3.45
CA ALA A 24 -5.16 -9.50 -2.37
C ALA A 24 -6.05 -9.55 -1.12
N LEU A 25 -6.66 -8.44 -0.76
CA LEU A 25 -7.57 -8.38 0.38
C LEU A 25 -8.76 -9.32 0.20
N THR A 26 -9.32 -9.34 -1.00
CA THR A 26 -10.44 -10.24 -1.32
C THR A 26 -10.03 -11.71 -1.17
N GLU A 27 -8.85 -12.06 -1.67
CA GLU A 27 -8.35 -13.43 -1.58
C GLU A 27 -8.01 -13.83 -0.15
N LEU A 28 -7.62 -12.87 0.69
CA LEU A 28 -7.36 -13.13 2.10
C LEU A 28 -8.63 -13.14 2.95
N GLY A 29 -9.76 -12.76 2.36
CA GLY A 29 -11.02 -12.68 3.08
C GLY A 29 -11.06 -11.53 4.07
N LYS A 30 -10.32 -10.47 3.82
CA LYS A 30 -10.23 -9.30 4.71
C LYS A 30 -10.85 -8.08 4.05
N VAL A 31 -11.40 -7.20 4.89
CA VAL A 31 -11.99 -5.94 4.45
C VAL A 31 -11.24 -4.80 5.10
N ALA A 32 -10.85 -3.81 4.30
CA ALA A 32 -10.18 -2.62 4.79
C ALA A 32 -10.54 -1.43 3.91
N GLU A 33 -10.44 -0.23 4.48
CA GLU A 33 -10.62 1.00 3.71
C GLU A 33 -9.36 1.19 2.87
N LEU A 34 -9.52 1.28 1.57
CA LEU A 34 -8.40 1.38 0.63
C LEU A 34 -8.49 2.69 -0.12
N THR A 35 -7.44 3.51 -0.01
CA THR A 35 -7.33 4.76 -0.74
C THR A 35 -5.94 4.85 -1.35
N HIS A 36 -5.75 5.81 -2.26
CA HIS A 36 -4.43 6.05 -2.84
C HIS A 36 -4.10 7.54 -2.79
N THR A 37 -2.81 7.85 -2.74
CA THR A 37 -2.33 9.22 -2.70
C THR A 37 -0.89 9.28 -3.18
N ASP A 38 -0.37 10.50 -3.39
CA ASP A 38 1.04 10.69 -3.71
C ASP A 38 1.88 10.68 -2.42
N LEU A 39 3.20 10.67 -2.60
CA LEU A 39 4.13 10.63 -1.47
C LEU A 39 3.99 11.85 -0.57
N ALA A 40 3.86 13.03 -1.16
CA ALA A 40 3.75 14.28 -0.38
C ALA A 40 2.52 14.28 0.49
N SER A 41 1.37 13.86 -0.06
CA SER A 41 0.13 13.78 0.70
C SER A 41 0.18 12.67 1.73
N ALA A 42 0.84 11.56 1.43
CA ALA A 42 0.98 10.44 2.36
C ALA A 42 1.70 10.84 3.64
N LYS A 43 2.65 11.76 3.53
CA LYS A 43 3.38 12.26 4.72
C LYS A 43 2.47 12.99 5.71
N ALA A 44 1.37 13.53 5.23
CA ALA A 44 0.42 14.27 6.06
C ALA A 44 -0.79 13.42 6.49
N GLU A 45 -1.03 12.29 5.83
CA GLU A 45 -2.17 11.44 6.15
C GLU A 45 -1.81 10.35 7.14
N LYS A 46 -2.80 9.95 7.93
CA LYS A 46 -2.65 8.83 8.86
C LYS A 46 -3.34 7.61 8.29
N ALA A 47 -2.66 6.48 8.34
CA ALA A 47 -3.22 5.20 7.93
C ALA A 47 -2.63 4.10 8.80
N ASP A 48 -3.27 2.96 8.82
CA ASP A 48 -2.75 1.80 9.55
C ASP A 48 -1.62 1.13 8.77
N ILE A 49 -1.75 1.13 7.45
CA ILE A 49 -0.76 0.52 6.56
C ILE A 49 -0.49 1.47 5.39
N TYR A 50 0.79 1.70 5.11
CA TYR A 50 1.23 2.43 3.93
C TYR A 50 1.90 1.41 3.01
N ILE A 51 1.38 1.25 1.80
CA ILE A 51 1.88 0.27 0.84
C ILE A 51 2.22 0.94 -0.49
N GLY A 52 3.34 0.56 -1.06
CA GLY A 52 3.76 1.11 -2.33
C GLY A 52 5.10 0.53 -2.77
N ALA A 53 5.64 1.07 -3.86
CA ALA A 53 6.94 0.66 -4.35
C ALA A 53 8.01 0.97 -3.30
N GLU A 54 9.01 0.12 -3.21
CA GLU A 54 10.05 0.21 -2.17
C GLU A 54 10.72 1.58 -2.11
N ASP A 55 11.10 2.13 -3.25
CA ASP A 55 11.77 3.43 -3.31
C ASP A 55 10.87 4.60 -2.91
N ILE A 56 9.57 4.40 -2.96
CA ILE A 56 8.60 5.43 -2.58
C ILE A 56 8.31 5.37 -1.08
N VAL A 57 7.92 4.20 -0.58
CA VAL A 57 7.50 4.09 0.83
C VAL A 57 8.66 4.16 1.80
N ASN A 58 9.89 3.91 1.34
CA ASN A 58 11.08 4.07 2.18
C ASN A 58 11.31 5.51 2.62
N GLN A 59 10.65 6.47 1.98
CA GLN A 59 10.75 7.88 2.34
C GLN A 59 9.73 8.29 3.41
N LEU A 60 8.87 7.37 3.83
CA LEU A 60 7.87 7.64 4.86
C LEU A 60 8.43 7.34 6.25
N PRO A 61 8.02 8.13 7.27
CA PRO A 61 8.40 7.84 8.66
C PRO A 61 7.73 6.55 9.13
N GLU A 62 8.51 5.62 9.68
CA GLU A 62 7.99 4.35 10.17
C GLU A 62 7.07 4.50 11.38
N GLU A 63 7.15 5.62 12.06
CA GLU A 63 6.36 5.87 13.28
C GLU A 63 4.88 6.03 13.02
N ARG A 64 4.48 6.28 11.78
CA ARG A 64 3.08 6.58 11.46
C ARG A 64 2.21 5.35 11.36
N GLY A 65 2.80 4.23 10.99
CA GLY A 65 2.07 2.99 10.80
C GLY A 65 2.97 1.96 10.16
N HIS A 66 2.39 0.87 9.74
CA HIS A 66 3.16 -0.19 9.09
C HIS A 66 3.49 0.20 7.64
N ILE A 67 4.76 0.12 7.30
CA ILE A 67 5.23 0.40 5.95
C ILE A 67 5.42 -0.93 5.23
N VAL A 68 4.72 -1.11 4.12
CA VAL A 68 4.83 -2.31 3.30
C VAL A 68 5.44 -1.92 1.95
N SER A 69 6.67 -2.33 1.72
CA SER A 69 7.34 -2.08 0.45
C SER A 69 7.13 -3.25 -0.51
N ILE A 70 6.76 -2.94 -1.74
CA ILE A 70 6.48 -3.93 -2.76
C ILE A 70 7.53 -3.82 -3.86
N VAL A 71 8.19 -4.92 -4.16
CA VAL A 71 9.18 -4.99 -5.22
C VAL A 71 8.50 -5.12 -6.58
N ASN A 72 7.50 -5.97 -6.68
CA ASN A 72 6.76 -6.18 -7.91
C ASN A 72 5.27 -5.91 -7.68
N MET A 73 4.81 -4.74 -8.10
CA MET A 73 3.41 -4.33 -7.90
C MET A 73 2.42 -5.21 -8.65
N MET A 74 2.86 -5.97 -9.64
CA MET A 74 2.02 -6.89 -10.37
C MET A 74 1.87 -8.24 -9.67
N SER A 75 2.65 -8.49 -8.62
CA SER A 75 2.62 -9.75 -7.90
C SER A 75 1.62 -9.70 -6.75
N ILE A 76 0.44 -10.24 -6.96
CA ILE A 76 -0.57 -10.34 -5.91
C ILE A 76 -0.06 -11.23 -4.78
N SER A 77 0.73 -12.26 -5.11
CA SER A 77 1.32 -13.15 -4.11
C SER A 77 2.22 -12.39 -3.15
N GLU A 78 3.05 -11.50 -3.66
CA GLU A 78 3.93 -10.69 -2.81
C GLU A 78 3.11 -9.77 -1.90
N ILE A 79 2.08 -9.15 -2.45
CA ILE A 79 1.20 -8.25 -1.69
C ILE A 79 0.50 -9.02 -0.56
N LYS A 80 -0.06 -10.17 -0.88
CA LYS A 80 -0.72 -11.03 0.11
C LYS A 80 0.24 -11.45 1.21
N LEU A 81 1.44 -11.88 0.83
CA LEU A 81 2.43 -12.36 1.79
C LEU A 81 2.82 -11.26 2.78
N LYS A 82 2.98 -10.05 2.29
CA LYS A 82 3.40 -8.92 3.13
C LYS A 82 2.25 -8.30 3.94
N LEU A 83 1.03 -8.37 3.44
CA LEU A 83 -0.14 -7.85 4.17
C LEU A 83 -0.68 -8.81 5.20
N LYS A 84 -0.61 -10.10 4.94
CA LYS A 84 -1.22 -11.12 5.81
C LYS A 84 -0.87 -10.96 7.28
N PRO A 85 0.41 -10.77 7.68
CA PRO A 85 0.74 -10.63 9.10
C PRO A 85 0.18 -9.37 9.76
N LEU A 86 -0.24 -8.38 8.96
CA LEU A 86 -0.75 -7.11 9.47
C LEU A 86 -2.28 -7.07 9.56
N LEU A 87 -2.91 -8.04 8.99
CA LEU A 87 -4.37 -8.17 8.99
C LEU A 87 -4.82 -9.26 9.96
#